data_4996831e85bf0f855e27b7355fd5d83d
#
_entry.id   4996831e85bf0f855e27b7355fd5d83d
#
_cell.length_a   1.000
_cell.length_b   1.000
_cell.length_c   1.000
_cell.angle_alpha   90.00
_cell.angle_beta   90.00
_cell.angle_gamma   90.00
#
_symmetry.space_group_name_H-M   'P 1'
#
loop_
_entity.id
_entity.type
_entity.pdbx_description
1 polymer ?
#
loop_
_entity_poly.entity_id
_entity_poly.type
_entity_poly.pdbx_seq_one_letter_code
_entity_poly.pdbx_strand_id
1 'polypeptide(L)'
;MMKHFFSFLVVLSATSLYAQNLKDFSVPKGYTKITETKGDLDKDGKDEMVLVFDTNIKASDTQNLEGTADNKRVFYILKNENGSLKIWKENSTLLFSSGTGFYPSDNSLEVNIKNGSLHIAQSFFTNSRHTQKYKHTFRFQNGDFYLIGSHDHFEDTCDFNFTNEINFSTGKVIIDKTFSSCDDYAKIPPNYHKEFTYKLQTLIKMNDFKIGEHKFKIPGLKEDFVF
;
A
#
# COMPACT_ATOMS: atom_id res chain seq x y z
N MET A 1 -37.47 -51.55 -28.12
CA MET A 1 -36.89 -51.15 -26.81
C MET A 1 -35.42 -50.80 -27.04
N MET A 2 -35.13 -49.53 -27.23
CA MET A 2 -33.78 -49.03 -27.47
C MET A 2 -33.29 -48.31 -26.18
N LYS A 3 -32.25 -48.85 -25.53
CA LYS A 3 -31.63 -48.28 -24.34
C LYS A 3 -30.56 -47.27 -24.78
N HIS A 4 -30.80 -45.99 -24.54
CA HIS A 4 -29.78 -44.97 -24.72
C HIS A 4 -28.83 -44.94 -23.51
N PHE A 5 -27.57 -45.25 -23.78
CA PHE A 5 -26.46 -45.10 -22.82
C PHE A 5 -25.97 -43.66 -22.90
N PHE A 6 -26.25 -42.88 -21.87
CA PHE A 6 -25.71 -41.54 -21.74
C PHE A 6 -24.30 -41.67 -21.11
N SER A 7 -23.26 -41.46 -21.92
CA SER A 7 -21.88 -41.39 -21.44
C SER A 7 -21.59 -40.01 -20.88
N PHE A 8 -21.40 -39.93 -19.57
CA PHE A 8 -21.06 -38.66 -18.88
C PHE A 8 -19.54 -38.49 -19.00
N LEU A 9 -19.11 -37.59 -19.89
CA LEU A 9 -17.69 -37.22 -20.04
C LEU A 9 -17.31 -36.22 -18.93
N VAL A 10 -16.64 -36.71 -17.88
CA VAL A 10 -16.05 -35.83 -16.83
C VAL A 10 -14.78 -35.22 -17.40
N VAL A 11 -14.86 -33.93 -17.76
CA VAL A 11 -13.69 -33.14 -18.11
C VAL A 11 -12.98 -32.75 -16.80
N LEU A 12 -11.91 -33.46 -16.43
CA LEU A 12 -10.98 -33.05 -15.41
C LEU A 12 -10.17 -31.83 -15.96
N SER A 13 -10.55 -30.63 -15.55
CA SER A 13 -9.71 -29.46 -15.75
C SER A 13 -8.50 -29.54 -14.79
N ALA A 14 -7.36 -29.97 -15.33
CA ALA A 14 -6.09 -29.87 -14.64
C ALA A 14 -5.72 -28.39 -14.51
N THR A 15 -6.00 -27.78 -13.36
CA THR A 15 -5.41 -26.50 -12.99
C THR A 15 -3.92 -26.71 -12.76
N SER A 16 -3.09 -26.30 -13.72
CA SER A 16 -1.65 -26.25 -13.55
C SER A 16 -1.33 -25.22 -12.46
N LEU A 17 -1.06 -25.73 -11.25
CA LEU A 17 -0.44 -24.97 -10.17
C LEU A 17 0.98 -24.60 -10.65
N TYR A 18 1.17 -23.37 -11.10
CA TYR A 18 2.50 -22.83 -11.29
C TYR A 18 3.13 -22.71 -9.90
N ALA A 19 3.92 -23.69 -9.50
CA ALA A 19 4.80 -23.60 -8.36
C ALA A 19 5.80 -22.46 -8.65
N GLN A 20 5.65 -21.31 -7.99
CA GLN A 20 6.68 -20.28 -8.01
C GLN A 20 7.91 -20.88 -7.33
N ASN A 21 9.05 -20.87 -8.04
CA ASN A 21 10.35 -21.24 -7.45
C ASN A 21 10.74 -20.16 -6.43
N LEU A 22 10.33 -20.34 -5.17
CA LEU A 22 10.64 -19.44 -4.08
C LEU A 22 12.11 -19.63 -3.67
N LYS A 23 12.87 -18.53 -3.59
CA LYS A 23 14.27 -18.55 -3.14
C LYS A 23 14.33 -18.55 -1.62
N ASP A 24 15.28 -19.29 -1.03
CA ASP A 24 15.55 -19.20 0.40
C ASP A 24 15.93 -17.77 0.77
N PHE A 25 15.32 -17.27 1.86
CA PHE A 25 15.58 -15.92 2.32
C PHE A 25 16.82 -15.86 3.19
N SER A 26 17.70 -14.92 2.87
CA SER A 26 18.76 -14.46 3.76
C SER A 26 18.81 -12.94 3.72
N VAL A 27 19.01 -12.31 4.88
CA VAL A 27 19.10 -10.83 4.93
C VAL A 27 20.28 -10.37 4.08
N PRO A 28 20.07 -9.51 3.08
CA PRO A 28 21.16 -9.01 2.25
C PRO A 28 22.18 -8.20 3.08
N LYS A 29 23.45 -8.31 2.73
CA LYS A 29 24.53 -7.60 3.43
C LYS A 29 24.32 -6.08 3.38
N GLY A 30 24.40 -5.44 4.54
CA GLY A 30 24.25 -3.99 4.69
C GLY A 30 22.80 -3.49 4.75
N TYR A 31 21.82 -4.41 4.83
CA TYR A 31 20.41 -4.04 5.06
C TYR A 31 20.14 -3.98 6.57
N THR A 32 19.35 -2.99 6.99
CA THR A 32 18.92 -2.79 8.37
C THR A 32 17.42 -3.05 8.48
N LYS A 33 17.02 -4.03 9.30
CA LYS A 33 15.59 -4.32 9.52
C LYS A 33 14.91 -3.17 10.25
N ILE A 34 13.79 -2.68 9.69
CA ILE A 34 12.97 -1.62 10.27
C ILE A 34 11.80 -2.22 11.05
N THR A 35 11.05 -3.12 10.43
CA THR A 35 9.86 -3.71 11.03
C THR A 35 9.59 -5.12 10.51
N GLU A 36 8.79 -5.85 11.28
CA GLU A 36 8.35 -7.21 10.99
C GLU A 36 6.91 -7.38 11.44
N THR A 37 6.11 -8.07 10.64
CA THR A 37 4.76 -8.50 11.03
C THR A 37 4.46 -9.90 10.48
N LYS A 38 3.50 -10.60 11.10
CA LYS A 38 3.06 -11.94 10.68
C LYS A 38 1.55 -12.00 10.60
N GLY A 39 1.04 -12.84 9.72
CA GLY A 39 -0.37 -13.15 9.58
C GLY A 39 -0.66 -13.89 8.29
N ASP A 40 -1.80 -14.55 8.25
CA ASP A 40 -2.26 -15.36 7.11
C ASP A 40 -2.79 -14.44 6.00
N LEU A 41 -2.00 -14.27 4.93
CA LEU A 41 -2.30 -13.39 3.80
C LEU A 41 -3.08 -14.07 2.67
N ASP A 42 -2.88 -15.37 2.47
CA ASP A 42 -3.56 -16.12 1.41
C ASP A 42 -4.65 -17.05 1.91
N LYS A 43 -4.90 -17.05 3.23
CA LYS A 43 -5.93 -17.81 3.93
C LYS A 43 -5.74 -19.32 3.82
N ASP A 44 -4.48 -19.76 3.81
CA ASP A 44 -4.12 -21.20 3.86
C ASP A 44 -4.02 -21.74 5.31
N GLY A 45 -4.23 -20.87 6.32
CA GLY A 45 -4.16 -21.19 7.74
C GLY A 45 -2.74 -21.13 8.32
N LYS A 46 -1.76 -20.62 7.56
CA LYS A 46 -0.38 -20.41 8.01
C LYS A 46 -0.01 -18.94 7.87
N ASP A 47 0.78 -18.47 8.82
CA ASP A 47 1.24 -17.08 8.78
C ASP A 47 2.38 -16.89 7.80
N GLU A 48 2.24 -15.93 6.90
CA GLU A 48 3.33 -15.29 6.19
C GLU A 48 4.04 -14.30 7.10
N MET A 49 5.30 -14.04 6.76
CA MET A 49 6.11 -13.01 7.43
C MET A 49 6.39 -11.88 6.47
N VAL A 50 6.13 -10.66 6.92
CA VAL A 50 6.48 -9.43 6.19
C VAL A 50 7.66 -8.76 6.88
N LEU A 51 8.72 -8.48 6.11
CA LEU A 51 9.92 -7.81 6.57
C LEU A 51 10.15 -6.55 5.77
N VAL A 52 10.54 -5.47 6.44
CA VAL A 52 10.95 -4.21 5.79
C VAL A 52 12.37 -3.86 6.21
N PHE A 53 13.16 -3.42 5.24
CA PHE A 53 14.56 -3.02 5.45
C PHE A 53 14.84 -1.66 4.83
N ASP A 54 15.67 -0.86 5.52
CA ASP A 54 16.50 0.14 4.85
C ASP A 54 17.65 -0.58 4.14
N THR A 55 17.82 -0.26 2.87
CA THR A 55 18.93 -0.79 2.07
C THR A 55 20.17 0.08 2.22
N ASN A 56 21.31 -0.38 1.71
CA ASN A 56 22.50 0.46 1.53
C ASN A 56 22.51 1.21 0.18
N ILE A 57 21.41 1.18 -0.57
CA ILE A 57 21.25 1.86 -1.85
C ILE A 57 20.69 3.25 -1.60
N LYS A 58 21.40 4.28 -2.06
CA LYS A 58 20.92 5.66 -1.93
C LYS A 58 19.67 5.89 -2.77
N ALA A 59 18.70 6.59 -2.20
CA ALA A 59 17.61 7.18 -2.97
C ALA A 59 18.15 8.42 -3.72
N SER A 60 17.59 8.70 -4.90
CA SER A 60 18.18 9.68 -5.79
C SER A 60 17.68 11.10 -5.61
N ASP A 61 16.67 11.33 -4.75
CA ASP A 61 16.03 12.64 -4.74
C ASP A 61 15.23 12.91 -3.47
N THR A 62 15.88 13.46 -2.45
CA THR A 62 15.15 13.94 -1.29
C THR A 62 15.62 15.31 -0.84
N GLN A 63 14.64 16.19 -0.66
CA GLN A 63 14.81 17.46 0.06
C GLN A 63 14.64 17.20 1.55
N ASN A 64 15.67 16.65 2.21
CA ASN A 64 15.63 16.54 3.65
C ASN A 64 16.55 17.60 4.27
N LEU A 65 16.02 18.37 5.21
CA LEU A 65 16.76 19.44 5.89
C LEU A 65 17.69 18.91 6.98
N GLU A 66 17.47 17.69 7.46
CA GLU A 66 18.30 17.10 8.52
C GLU A 66 19.63 16.57 7.97
N GLY A 67 19.80 16.50 6.64
CA GLY A 67 21.01 15.96 6.03
C GLY A 67 21.26 14.48 6.35
N THR A 68 20.23 13.75 6.81
CA THR A 68 20.31 12.35 7.14
C THR A 68 20.50 11.49 5.89
N ALA A 69 21.07 10.32 6.05
CA ALA A 69 21.23 9.40 4.92
C ALA A 69 19.87 8.96 4.40
N ASP A 70 19.66 9.18 3.09
CA ASP A 70 18.45 8.74 2.41
C ASP A 70 18.71 7.41 1.68
N ASN A 71 18.11 6.35 2.18
CA ASN A 71 18.26 5.01 1.62
C ASN A 71 16.91 4.50 1.09
N LYS A 72 16.97 3.77 -0.02
CA LYS A 72 15.81 3.05 -0.53
C LYS A 72 15.36 2.00 0.49
N ARG A 73 14.06 1.77 0.54
CA ARG A 73 13.45 0.72 1.34
C ARG A 73 13.05 -0.45 0.47
N VAL A 74 13.14 -1.64 1.03
CA VAL A 74 12.66 -2.87 0.41
C VAL A 74 11.76 -3.62 1.39
N PHE A 75 10.81 -4.30 0.81
CA PHE A 75 9.76 -5.03 1.50
C PHE A 75 9.73 -6.47 0.94
N TYR A 76 9.72 -7.45 1.84
CA TYR A 76 9.60 -8.87 1.51
C TYR A 76 8.37 -9.47 2.15
N ILE A 77 7.62 -10.28 1.40
CA ILE A 77 6.68 -11.24 1.96
C ILE A 77 7.32 -12.62 1.85
N LEU A 78 7.45 -13.30 2.98
CA LEU A 78 8.04 -14.62 3.07
C LEU A 78 6.98 -15.66 3.41
N LYS A 79 7.05 -16.83 2.75
CA LYS A 79 6.30 -18.01 3.13
C LYS A 79 7.17 -19.03 3.84
N ASN A 80 6.59 -19.74 4.80
CA ASN A 80 7.23 -20.90 5.41
C ASN A 80 6.89 -22.15 4.61
N GLU A 81 7.89 -22.71 3.93
CA GLU A 81 7.81 -23.98 3.23
C GLU A 81 8.71 -25.02 3.91
N ASN A 82 8.09 -25.97 4.59
CA ASN A 82 8.79 -27.08 5.27
C ASN A 82 9.89 -26.62 6.26
N GLY A 83 9.65 -25.52 6.98
CA GLY A 83 10.60 -24.96 7.95
C GLY A 83 11.63 -23.98 7.36
N SER A 84 11.59 -23.73 6.05
CA SER A 84 12.44 -22.77 5.36
C SER A 84 11.62 -21.54 4.94
N LEU A 85 12.14 -20.33 5.22
CA LEU A 85 11.50 -19.08 4.77
C LEU A 85 11.90 -18.80 3.32
N LYS A 86 10.90 -18.69 2.47
CA LYS A 86 11.06 -18.44 1.03
C LYS A 86 10.51 -17.07 0.67
N ILE A 87 11.19 -16.33 -0.21
CA ILE A 87 10.68 -15.07 -0.74
C ILE A 87 9.47 -15.38 -1.63
N TRP A 88 8.30 -14.93 -1.20
CA TRP A 88 7.08 -15.00 -1.99
C TRP A 88 6.88 -13.75 -2.84
N LYS A 89 7.13 -12.56 -2.26
CA LYS A 89 7.13 -11.27 -2.95
C LYS A 89 8.28 -10.40 -2.45
N GLU A 90 8.80 -9.59 -3.37
CA GLU A 90 9.73 -8.51 -3.09
C GLU A 90 9.23 -7.25 -3.78
N ASN A 91 9.30 -6.10 -3.12
CA ASN A 91 8.93 -4.83 -3.71
C ASN A 91 9.77 -3.69 -3.12
N SER A 92 10.16 -2.74 -3.97
CA SER A 92 10.92 -1.54 -3.59
C SER A 92 10.25 -0.23 -4.01
N THR A 93 8.96 -0.28 -4.42
CA THR A 93 8.19 0.88 -4.89
C THR A 93 6.99 1.24 -4.00
N LEU A 94 6.69 0.39 -3.01
CA LEU A 94 5.60 0.59 -2.04
C LEU A 94 5.94 1.57 -0.93
N LEU A 95 7.24 1.83 -0.71
CA LEU A 95 7.70 2.55 0.46
C LEU A 95 8.49 3.78 0.03
N PHE A 96 8.24 4.88 0.73
CA PHE A 96 9.12 6.03 0.66
C PHE A 96 10.50 5.69 1.23
N SER A 97 11.53 6.35 0.76
CA SER A 97 12.89 6.22 1.26
C SER A 97 13.03 6.73 2.71
N SER A 98 14.11 6.38 3.38
CA SER A 98 14.34 6.73 4.79
C SER A 98 14.47 8.24 5.03
N GLY A 99 14.93 8.98 4.02
CA GLY A 99 15.12 10.43 4.08
C GLY A 99 13.98 11.25 3.49
N THR A 100 12.82 10.63 3.21
CA THR A 100 11.66 11.35 2.65
C THR A 100 11.17 12.43 3.61
N GLY A 101 10.81 13.60 3.05
CA GLY A 101 10.15 14.68 3.78
C GLY A 101 11.09 15.67 4.44
N PHE A 102 10.49 16.58 5.19
CA PHE A 102 11.17 17.73 5.78
C PHE A 102 11.96 17.37 7.06
N TYR A 103 11.37 16.50 7.90
CA TYR A 103 11.97 15.96 9.13
C TYR A 103 11.95 14.43 9.07
N PRO A 104 12.92 13.76 8.41
CA PRO A 104 12.92 12.32 8.26
C PRO A 104 12.96 11.52 9.56
N SER A 105 13.51 12.06 10.64
CA SER A 105 13.52 11.44 11.97
C SER A 105 12.11 11.24 12.56
N ASP A 106 11.15 12.07 12.14
CA ASP A 106 9.76 12.04 12.59
C ASP A 106 8.84 11.18 11.69
N ASN A 107 9.40 10.58 10.65
CA ASN A 107 8.64 9.72 9.75
C ASN A 107 8.15 8.46 10.46
N SER A 108 6.92 8.06 10.13
CA SER A 108 6.37 6.79 10.60
C SER A 108 6.15 5.81 9.47
N LEU A 109 6.39 4.53 9.76
CA LEU A 109 6.07 3.41 8.90
C LEU A 109 5.43 2.31 9.75
N GLU A 110 4.19 1.97 9.44
CA GLU A 110 3.48 0.86 10.03
C GLU A 110 3.13 -0.17 8.96
N VAL A 111 3.46 -1.43 9.23
CA VAL A 111 3.08 -2.55 8.38
C VAL A 111 2.39 -3.58 9.23
N ASN A 112 1.16 -3.93 8.89
CA ASN A 112 0.41 -4.94 9.63
C ASN A 112 -0.47 -5.79 8.72
N ILE A 113 -0.81 -6.99 9.21
CA ILE A 113 -1.69 -7.93 8.53
C ILE A 113 -2.97 -8.04 9.35
N LYS A 114 -4.11 -7.79 8.70
CA LYS A 114 -5.43 -7.88 9.34
C LYS A 114 -6.45 -8.42 8.35
N ASN A 115 -7.21 -9.43 8.77
CA ASN A 115 -8.28 -10.05 7.97
C ASN A 115 -7.81 -10.55 6.59
N GLY A 116 -6.60 -11.12 6.51
CA GLY A 116 -6.01 -11.61 5.26
C GLY A 116 -5.68 -10.48 4.28
N SER A 117 -5.38 -9.30 4.79
CA SER A 117 -4.95 -8.15 3.99
C SER A 117 -3.74 -7.47 4.62
N LEU A 118 -2.83 -7.02 3.79
CA LEU A 118 -1.65 -6.26 4.16
C LEU A 118 -1.98 -4.77 4.16
N HIS A 119 -1.70 -4.11 5.27
CA HIS A 119 -1.88 -2.67 5.45
C HIS A 119 -0.50 -2.02 5.63
N ILE A 120 -0.23 -1.01 4.82
CA ILE A 120 1.00 -0.22 4.88
C ILE A 120 0.60 1.23 5.10
N ALA A 121 0.97 1.81 6.24
CA ALA A 121 0.75 3.21 6.54
C ALA A 121 2.09 3.92 6.67
N GLN A 122 2.20 5.09 6.06
CA GLN A 122 3.40 5.92 6.05
C GLN A 122 3.03 7.36 6.26
N SER A 123 3.78 8.09 7.10
CA SER A 123 3.61 9.53 7.26
C SER A 123 4.93 10.26 7.29
N PHE A 124 4.94 11.49 6.81
CA PHE A 124 6.08 12.38 6.83
C PHE A 124 5.64 13.85 6.77
N PHE A 125 6.48 14.72 7.25
CA PHE A 125 6.30 16.15 7.10
C PHE A 125 6.71 16.59 5.70
N THR A 126 5.86 17.37 5.02
CA THR A 126 6.21 18.00 3.74
C THR A 126 6.85 19.38 3.93
N ASN A 127 6.62 19.99 5.08
CA ASN A 127 7.27 21.19 5.58
C ASN A 127 7.09 21.26 7.11
N SER A 128 7.42 22.39 7.75
CA SER A 128 7.34 22.56 9.22
C SER A 128 5.91 22.51 9.79
N ARG A 129 4.86 22.57 8.96
CA ARG A 129 3.45 22.61 9.37
C ARG A 129 2.60 21.52 8.78
N HIS A 130 2.98 20.99 7.63
CA HIS A 130 2.15 20.05 6.88
C HIS A 130 2.61 18.62 7.06
N THR A 131 1.67 17.74 7.36
CA THR A 131 1.89 16.31 7.43
C THR A 131 1.13 15.62 6.29
N GLN A 132 1.82 14.71 5.60
CA GLN A 132 1.24 13.81 4.61
C GLN A 132 1.22 12.39 5.18
N LYS A 133 0.06 11.71 5.05
CA LYS A 133 -0.10 10.31 5.48
C LYS A 133 -0.74 9.52 4.35
N TYR A 134 -0.19 8.37 4.05
CA TYR A 134 -0.76 7.40 3.11
C TYR A 134 -1.01 6.07 3.81
N LYS A 135 -2.12 5.43 3.48
CA LYS A 135 -2.39 4.05 3.89
C LYS A 135 -2.89 3.26 2.70
N HIS A 136 -2.15 2.23 2.33
CA HIS A 136 -2.49 1.33 1.24
C HIS A 136 -2.84 -0.05 1.78
N THR A 137 -3.87 -0.66 1.20
CA THR A 137 -4.33 -1.99 1.58
C THR A 137 -4.23 -2.92 0.38
N PHE A 138 -3.48 -4.01 0.54
CA PHE A 138 -3.31 -5.04 -0.48
C PHE A 138 -3.94 -6.35 -0.02
N ARG A 139 -4.52 -7.09 -0.96
CA ARG A 139 -5.08 -8.42 -0.73
C ARG A 139 -4.54 -9.40 -1.76
N PHE A 140 -4.20 -10.60 -1.28
CA PHE A 140 -3.91 -11.71 -2.16
C PHE A 140 -5.21 -12.28 -2.73
N GLN A 141 -5.32 -12.33 -4.04
CA GLN A 141 -6.45 -12.89 -4.78
C GLN A 141 -6.02 -13.22 -6.21
N ASN A 142 -6.62 -14.24 -6.83
CA ASN A 142 -6.30 -14.63 -8.21
C ASN A 142 -4.79 -14.83 -8.47
N GLY A 143 -4.07 -15.35 -7.47
CA GLY A 143 -2.64 -15.67 -7.58
C GLY A 143 -1.67 -14.48 -7.42
N ASP A 144 -2.13 -13.27 -7.09
CA ASP A 144 -1.29 -12.10 -6.88
C ASP A 144 -1.84 -11.15 -5.80
N PHE A 145 -1.04 -10.17 -5.38
CA PHE A 145 -1.47 -9.09 -4.48
C PHE A 145 -1.98 -7.91 -5.29
N TYR A 146 -3.18 -7.43 -4.93
CA TYR A 146 -3.82 -6.28 -5.58
C TYR A 146 -4.13 -5.19 -4.58
N LEU A 147 -3.96 -3.95 -4.99
CA LEU A 147 -4.40 -2.77 -4.25
C LEU A 147 -5.93 -2.77 -4.19
N ILE A 148 -6.48 -2.84 -2.98
CA ILE A 148 -7.93 -2.84 -2.72
C ILE A 148 -8.43 -1.63 -1.97
N GLY A 149 -7.53 -0.79 -1.47
CA GLY A 149 -7.88 0.45 -0.79
C GLY A 149 -6.70 1.40 -0.69
N SER A 150 -6.99 2.69 -0.76
CA SER A 150 -6.05 3.77 -0.49
C SER A 150 -6.72 4.84 0.36
N HIS A 151 -5.96 5.39 1.28
CA HIS A 151 -6.32 6.53 2.11
C HIS A 151 -5.15 7.51 2.04
N ASP A 152 -5.45 8.73 1.60
CA ASP A 152 -4.57 9.87 1.57
C ASP A 152 -5.07 10.90 2.57
N HIS A 153 -4.18 11.38 3.44
CA HIS A 153 -4.52 12.37 4.46
C HIS A 153 -3.43 13.44 4.47
N PHE A 154 -3.84 14.68 4.22
CA PHE A 154 -2.97 15.84 4.20
C PHE A 154 -3.51 16.90 5.15
N GLU A 155 -2.71 17.27 6.14
CA GLU A 155 -3.11 18.22 7.18
C GLU A 155 -2.08 19.32 7.38
N ASP A 156 -2.58 20.49 7.74
CA ASP A 156 -1.82 21.61 8.30
C ASP A 156 -2.11 21.70 9.80
N THR A 157 -1.16 22.16 10.59
CA THR A 157 -1.33 22.27 12.05
C THR A 157 -2.47 23.20 12.47
N CYS A 158 -2.90 24.11 11.58
CA CYS A 158 -3.91 25.13 11.86
C CYS A 158 -5.04 25.22 10.85
N ASP A 159 -4.72 25.10 9.54
CA ASP A 159 -5.60 25.68 8.52
C ASP A 159 -6.52 24.68 7.86
N PHE A 160 -6.11 23.40 7.78
CA PHE A 160 -6.92 22.39 7.10
C PHE A 160 -6.60 20.95 7.51
N ASN A 161 -7.57 20.08 7.24
CA ASN A 161 -7.43 18.64 7.30
C ASN A 161 -8.19 18.03 6.12
N PHE A 162 -7.48 17.38 5.19
CA PHE A 162 -8.02 16.79 3.99
C PHE A 162 -7.85 15.29 4.02
N THR A 163 -8.91 14.57 3.75
CA THR A 163 -8.92 13.11 3.68
C THR A 163 -9.55 12.65 2.38
N ASN A 164 -8.85 11.79 1.66
CA ASN A 164 -9.34 11.14 0.46
C ASN A 164 -9.26 9.63 0.66
N GLU A 165 -10.38 8.93 0.51
CA GLU A 165 -10.43 7.48 0.66
C GLU A 165 -11.02 6.81 -0.58
N ILE A 166 -10.48 5.66 -0.95
CA ILE A 166 -11.05 4.81 -1.98
C ILE A 166 -11.00 3.33 -1.58
N ASN A 167 -12.11 2.65 -1.80
CA ASN A 167 -12.20 1.20 -1.79
C ASN A 167 -12.29 0.70 -3.24
N PHE A 168 -11.19 0.20 -3.78
CA PHE A 168 -11.12 -0.26 -5.17
C PHE A 168 -11.96 -1.50 -5.45
N SER A 169 -12.30 -2.30 -4.43
CA SER A 169 -13.18 -3.47 -4.60
C SER A 169 -14.61 -3.07 -4.89
N THR A 170 -15.09 -1.95 -4.34
CA THR A 170 -16.46 -1.41 -4.54
C THR A 170 -16.48 -0.22 -5.48
N GLY A 171 -15.37 0.48 -5.59
CA GLY A 171 -15.24 1.77 -6.28
C GLY A 171 -15.74 2.95 -5.44
N LYS A 172 -16.14 2.75 -4.17
CA LYS A 172 -16.58 3.87 -3.33
C LYS A 172 -15.41 4.80 -3.03
N VAL A 173 -15.61 6.11 -3.29
CA VAL A 173 -14.67 7.20 -2.97
C VAL A 173 -15.35 8.16 -2.01
N ILE A 174 -14.61 8.61 -1.00
CA ILE A 174 -15.00 9.64 -0.05
C ILE A 174 -13.93 10.71 -0.05
N ILE A 175 -14.33 11.97 -0.20
CA ILE A 175 -13.46 13.15 -0.11
C ILE A 175 -13.99 14.04 1.00
N ASP A 176 -13.17 14.28 2.01
CA ASP A 176 -13.46 15.16 3.13
C ASP A 176 -12.40 16.26 3.22
N LYS A 177 -12.85 17.52 3.27
CA LYS A 177 -12.00 18.67 3.51
C LYS A 177 -12.58 19.50 4.62
N THR A 178 -11.88 19.58 5.72
CA THR A 178 -12.21 20.48 6.81
C THR A 178 -11.22 21.63 6.86
N PHE A 179 -11.74 22.81 7.13
CA PHE A 179 -10.95 24.04 7.23
C PHE A 179 -11.06 24.60 8.63
N SER A 180 -9.98 25.16 9.10
CA SER A 180 -9.83 25.80 10.39
C SER A 180 -8.89 27.02 10.27
N SER A 181 -8.56 27.67 11.36
CA SER A 181 -7.52 28.68 11.42
C SER A 181 -7.02 28.85 12.85
N CYS A 182 -5.75 29.15 13.01
CA CYS A 182 -5.18 29.63 14.26
C CYS A 182 -5.31 31.17 14.45
N ASP A 183 -5.84 31.85 13.42
CA ASP A 183 -6.17 33.30 13.52
C ASP A 183 -7.69 33.43 13.72
N ASP A 184 -8.07 34.01 14.88
CA ASP A 184 -9.46 34.23 15.28
C ASP A 184 -10.23 35.16 14.32
N TYR A 185 -9.54 35.94 13.51
CA TYR A 185 -10.13 36.85 12.52
C TYR A 185 -10.15 36.30 11.09
N ALA A 186 -9.62 35.11 10.86
CA ALA A 186 -9.55 34.53 9.55
C ALA A 186 -10.93 34.12 9.03
N LYS A 187 -11.19 34.38 7.76
CA LYS A 187 -12.37 33.85 7.08
C LYS A 187 -12.14 32.41 6.68
N ILE A 188 -12.75 31.49 7.41
CA ILE A 188 -12.63 30.06 7.15
C ILE A 188 -13.54 29.64 5.99
N PRO A 189 -13.02 28.93 4.96
CA PRO A 189 -13.84 28.36 3.90
C PRO A 189 -14.83 27.32 4.45
N PRO A 190 -15.98 27.08 3.76
CA PRO A 190 -16.87 25.99 4.17
C PRO A 190 -16.22 24.63 3.96
N ASN A 191 -16.50 23.71 4.87
CA ASN A 191 -16.10 22.32 4.72
C ASN A 191 -16.70 21.70 3.46
N TYR A 192 -16.01 20.71 2.91
CA TYR A 192 -16.42 20.00 1.72
C TYR A 192 -16.47 18.51 2.01
N HIS A 193 -17.59 17.88 1.65
CA HIS A 193 -17.76 16.43 1.68
C HIS A 193 -18.34 15.96 0.36
N LYS A 194 -17.77 14.87 -0.20
CA LYS A 194 -18.30 14.25 -1.40
C LYS A 194 -18.09 12.75 -1.40
N GLU A 195 -19.15 12.02 -1.73
CA GLU A 195 -19.09 10.61 -2.04
C GLU A 195 -19.41 10.37 -3.53
N PHE A 196 -18.67 9.48 -4.18
CA PHE A 196 -18.93 9.07 -5.55
C PHE A 196 -18.35 7.68 -5.84
N THR A 197 -18.60 7.17 -7.04
CA THR A 197 -18.04 5.89 -7.47
C THR A 197 -16.99 6.13 -8.55
N TYR A 198 -15.80 5.55 -8.32
CA TYR A 198 -14.73 5.44 -9.31
C TYR A 198 -14.26 3.99 -9.39
N LYS A 199 -14.37 3.38 -10.56
CA LYS A 199 -13.98 1.98 -10.77
C LYS A 199 -12.79 1.91 -11.72
N LEU A 200 -11.73 1.27 -11.27
CA LEU A 200 -10.65 0.85 -12.15
C LEU A 200 -11.17 -0.27 -13.08
N GLN A 201 -10.74 -0.26 -14.34
CA GLN A 201 -10.99 -1.38 -15.26
C GLN A 201 -10.33 -2.67 -14.77
N THR A 202 -9.13 -2.53 -14.22
CA THR A 202 -8.35 -3.63 -13.63
C THR A 202 -7.71 -3.14 -12.35
N LEU A 203 -7.75 -3.94 -11.28
CA LEU A 203 -7.05 -3.64 -10.05
C LEU A 203 -5.54 -3.61 -10.27
N ILE A 204 -4.86 -2.69 -9.60
CA ILE A 204 -3.41 -2.52 -9.70
C ILE A 204 -2.73 -3.64 -8.89
N LYS A 205 -1.82 -4.35 -9.52
CA LYS A 205 -0.97 -5.31 -8.83
C LYS A 205 0.07 -4.61 -7.96
N MET A 206 0.45 -5.27 -6.88
CA MET A 206 1.48 -4.74 -5.97
C MET A 206 2.79 -4.38 -6.69
N ASN A 207 3.21 -5.21 -7.66
CA ASN A 207 4.45 -4.97 -8.39
C ASN A 207 4.38 -3.82 -9.40
N ASP A 208 3.16 -3.43 -9.80
CA ASP A 208 2.92 -2.33 -10.73
C ASP A 208 2.56 -1.03 -10.01
N PHE A 209 2.38 -1.11 -8.68
CA PHE A 209 2.06 0.03 -7.85
C PHE A 209 3.31 0.80 -7.44
N LYS A 210 3.26 2.11 -7.60
CA LYS A 210 4.25 3.05 -7.09
C LYS A 210 3.53 4.15 -6.35
N ILE A 211 3.90 4.33 -5.10
CA ILE A 211 3.27 5.30 -4.22
C ILE A 211 3.39 6.72 -4.78
N GLY A 212 2.26 7.46 -4.78
CA GLY A 212 2.20 8.83 -5.27
C GLY A 212 2.22 9.03 -6.79
N GLU A 213 2.30 7.95 -7.59
CA GLU A 213 2.31 8.05 -9.06
C GLU A 213 0.92 7.82 -9.70
N HIS A 214 -0.01 7.19 -8.98
CA HIS A 214 -1.36 6.92 -9.50
C HIS A 214 -2.32 8.04 -9.10
N LYS A 215 -3.18 8.44 -10.03
CA LYS A 215 -4.14 9.52 -9.78
C LYS A 215 -5.37 9.45 -10.67
N PHE A 216 -6.45 10.07 -10.21
CA PHE A 216 -7.63 10.38 -11.03
C PHE A 216 -8.23 11.73 -10.63
N LYS A 217 -8.97 12.36 -11.55
CA LYS A 217 -9.66 13.64 -11.29
C LYS A 217 -10.81 13.46 -10.30
N ILE A 218 -10.86 14.30 -9.28
CA ILE A 218 -12.01 14.39 -8.38
C ILE A 218 -13.12 15.17 -9.11
N PRO A 219 -14.31 14.57 -9.34
CA PRO A 219 -15.38 15.23 -10.06
C PRO A 219 -15.81 16.54 -9.40
N GLY A 220 -15.75 17.64 -10.17
CA GLY A 220 -16.13 18.98 -9.69
C GLY A 220 -15.02 19.74 -8.93
N LEU A 221 -13.83 19.16 -8.80
CA LEU A 221 -12.65 19.84 -8.28
C LEU A 221 -11.56 19.96 -9.34
N LYS A 222 -10.66 20.92 -9.16
CA LYS A 222 -9.46 21.06 -10.01
C LYS A 222 -8.35 20.08 -9.62
N GLU A 223 -8.50 19.44 -8.47
CA GLU A 223 -7.53 18.56 -7.84
C GLU A 223 -7.65 17.12 -8.32
N ASP A 224 -6.56 16.39 -8.18
CA ASP A 224 -6.51 14.94 -8.37
C ASP A 224 -6.53 14.24 -7.01
N PHE A 225 -7.14 13.06 -6.95
CA PHE A 225 -6.86 12.08 -5.91
C PHE A 225 -5.57 11.35 -6.31
N VAL A 226 -4.56 11.44 -5.49
CA VAL A 226 -3.25 10.80 -5.69
C VAL A 226 -3.10 9.66 -4.70
N PHE A 227 -2.54 8.49 -5.14
CA PHE A 227 -2.34 7.33 -4.29
C PHE A 227 -1.15 6.47 -4.73
#